data_18497ade0fdcd19d1c23371be76f818e
#
_entry.id   18497ade0fdcd19d1c23371be76f818e
#
_cell.length_a   1.000
_cell.length_b   1.000
_cell.length_c   1.000
_cell.angle_alpha   90.00
_cell.angle_beta   90.00
_cell.angle_gamma   90.00
#
_symmetry.space_group_name_H-M   'P 1'
#
loop_
_entity.id
_entity.type
_entity.pdbx_description
1 polymer ?
#
loop_
_entity_poly.entity_id
_entity_poly.type
_entity_poly.pdbx_seq_one_letter_code
_entity_poly.pdbx_strand_id
1 'polypeptide(L)'
;MKNLRNIKKVPFEIGQLLANNKRFCSFLVDDTNNPGDVSMSFIELLNEKYITIYPPVEDGAIEQHNRNTYAIILLDSISTADSDANIGVSGNIYITTDVNHILLTENRNRLLEMADEVLQTLDNAKLTSAGEIHINHISHTMITTFRAGYRISFTLSDQQIERAEI
;
A
#
# COMPACT_ATOMS: atom_id res chain seq x y z
N MET A 1 24.84 16.16 1.65
CA MET A 1 23.50 16.65 2.03
C MET A 1 22.50 15.53 1.83
N LYS A 2 21.79 15.19 2.86
CA LYS A 2 20.74 14.16 2.78
C LYS A 2 19.55 14.72 2.00
N ASN A 3 19.06 13.96 1.02
CA ASN A 3 18.03 14.45 0.11
C ASN A 3 16.86 13.47 0.05
N LEU A 4 15.69 13.95 0.42
CA LEU A 4 14.44 13.17 0.41
C LEU A 4 13.76 13.12 -0.98
N ARG A 5 14.39 13.71 -2.01
CA ARG A 5 13.77 13.84 -3.32
C ARG A 5 13.30 12.51 -3.90
N ASN A 6 14.11 11.47 -3.78
CA ASN A 6 13.77 10.15 -4.29
C ASN A 6 12.76 9.41 -3.40
N ILE A 7 12.82 9.64 -2.10
CA ILE A 7 11.92 9.01 -1.13
C ILE A 7 10.47 9.45 -1.35
N LYS A 8 10.25 10.69 -1.75
CA LYS A 8 8.91 11.21 -2.06
C LYS A 8 8.19 10.44 -3.16
N LYS A 9 8.93 9.76 -4.01
CA LYS A 9 8.37 8.97 -5.13
C LYS A 9 7.95 7.56 -4.71
N VAL A 10 8.40 7.09 -3.55
CA VAL A 10 8.18 5.69 -3.11
C VAL A 10 6.70 5.31 -3.06
N PRO A 11 5.80 6.09 -2.44
CA PRO A 11 4.38 5.72 -2.42
C PRO A 11 3.77 5.62 -3.82
N PHE A 12 4.20 6.48 -4.74
CA PHE A 12 3.72 6.45 -6.13
C PHE A 12 4.23 5.21 -6.87
N GLU A 13 5.48 4.84 -6.69
CA GLU A 13 6.03 3.61 -7.29
C GLU A 13 5.37 2.35 -6.75
N ILE A 14 5.15 2.30 -5.45
CA ILE A 14 4.41 1.20 -4.82
C ILE A 14 2.98 1.13 -5.39
N GLY A 15 2.29 2.25 -5.45
CA GLY A 15 0.95 2.35 -6.01
C GLY A 15 0.90 1.92 -7.48
N GLN A 16 1.89 2.28 -8.26
CA GLN A 16 2.00 1.87 -9.67
C GLN A 16 2.18 0.36 -9.81
N LEU A 17 3.02 -0.25 -8.97
CA LEU A 17 3.20 -1.71 -8.97
C LEU A 17 1.90 -2.43 -8.60
N LEU A 18 1.20 -1.95 -7.59
CA LEU A 18 -0.10 -2.53 -7.18
C LEU A 18 -1.16 -2.33 -8.26
N ALA A 19 -1.19 -1.18 -8.94
CA ALA A 19 -2.13 -0.92 -10.03
C ALA A 19 -1.91 -1.86 -11.23
N ASN A 20 -0.69 -2.31 -11.45
CA ASN A 20 -0.38 -3.28 -12.50
C ASN A 20 -0.83 -4.71 -12.15
N ASN A 21 -1.15 -4.97 -10.89
CA ASN A 21 -1.69 -6.24 -10.47
C ASN A 21 -3.22 -6.25 -10.60
N LYS A 22 -3.72 -6.84 -11.68
CA LYS A 22 -5.15 -6.90 -11.99
C LYS A 22 -5.97 -7.63 -10.93
N ARG A 23 -5.38 -8.63 -10.29
CA ARG A 23 -6.05 -9.38 -9.22
C ARG A 23 -6.22 -8.54 -7.98
N PHE A 24 -5.19 -7.81 -7.57
CA PHE A 24 -5.29 -6.83 -6.48
C PHE A 24 -6.36 -5.76 -6.78
N CYS A 25 -6.34 -5.20 -7.99
CA CYS A 25 -7.34 -4.23 -8.42
C CYS A 25 -8.77 -4.78 -8.39
N SER A 26 -8.95 -6.05 -8.72
CA SER A 26 -10.28 -6.68 -8.66
C SER A 26 -10.88 -6.65 -7.26
N PHE A 27 -10.07 -6.91 -6.25
CA PHE A 27 -10.52 -6.86 -4.85
C PHE A 27 -10.83 -5.44 -4.37
N LEU A 28 -10.16 -4.43 -4.92
CA LEU A 28 -10.44 -3.03 -4.62
C LEU A 28 -11.74 -2.54 -5.23
N VAL A 29 -11.97 -2.87 -6.48
CA VAL A 29 -12.98 -2.22 -7.33
C VAL A 29 -14.26 -3.02 -7.42
N ASP A 30 -14.17 -4.34 -7.48
CA ASP A 30 -15.32 -5.23 -7.61
C ASP A 30 -15.81 -5.67 -6.23
N ASP A 31 -16.93 -5.11 -5.79
CA ASP A 31 -17.54 -5.38 -4.49
C ASP A 31 -18.28 -6.71 -4.41
N THR A 32 -18.38 -7.46 -5.51
CA THR A 32 -19.02 -8.76 -5.51
C THR A 32 -18.22 -9.79 -4.73
N ASN A 33 -18.84 -10.90 -4.38
CA ASN A 33 -18.15 -12.00 -3.68
C ASN A 33 -17.28 -12.87 -4.58
N ASN A 34 -17.27 -12.61 -5.89
CA ASN A 34 -16.40 -13.26 -6.87
C ASN A 34 -15.81 -12.24 -7.84
N PRO A 35 -14.86 -11.40 -7.38
CA PRO A 35 -14.29 -10.34 -8.21
C PRO A 35 -13.58 -10.88 -9.44
N GLY A 36 -13.90 -10.28 -10.60
CA GLY A 36 -13.19 -10.51 -11.85
C GLY A 36 -12.05 -9.52 -12.04
N ASP A 37 -11.03 -9.90 -12.83
CA ASP A 37 -9.88 -9.04 -13.08
C ASP A 37 -10.27 -7.66 -13.58
N VAL A 38 -9.64 -6.64 -13.00
CA VAL A 38 -9.87 -5.23 -13.32
C VAL A 38 -8.56 -4.59 -13.74
N SER A 39 -8.61 -3.86 -14.86
CA SER A 39 -7.51 -3.01 -15.31
C SER A 39 -7.85 -1.55 -15.05
N MET A 40 -7.13 -0.93 -14.11
CA MET A 40 -7.20 0.51 -13.86
C MET A 40 -5.78 1.08 -13.73
N SER A 41 -5.56 2.28 -14.23
CA SER A 41 -4.30 2.98 -14.01
C SER A 41 -4.18 3.43 -12.55
N PHE A 42 -2.95 3.66 -12.11
CA PHE A 42 -2.72 4.18 -10.76
C PHE A 42 -3.39 5.56 -10.55
N ILE A 43 -3.36 6.41 -11.55
CA ILE A 43 -4.03 7.72 -11.51
C ILE A 43 -5.54 7.57 -11.34
N GLU A 44 -6.16 6.65 -12.06
CA GLU A 44 -7.59 6.35 -11.89
C GLU A 44 -7.90 5.85 -10.49
N LEU A 45 -7.08 4.93 -9.95
CA LEU A 45 -7.23 4.41 -8.59
C LEU A 45 -7.10 5.51 -7.53
N LEU A 46 -6.18 6.47 -7.72
CA LEU A 46 -6.04 7.63 -6.85
C LEU A 46 -7.24 8.58 -6.94
N ASN A 47 -7.66 8.92 -8.14
CA ASN A 47 -8.77 9.85 -8.37
C ASN A 47 -10.08 9.29 -7.83
N GLU A 48 -10.30 8.00 -8.00
CA GLU A 48 -11.48 7.28 -7.49
C GLU A 48 -11.34 6.86 -6.02
N LYS A 49 -10.22 7.18 -5.37
CA LYS A 49 -9.91 6.89 -3.96
C LYS A 49 -9.90 5.42 -3.57
N TYR A 50 -9.59 4.53 -4.49
CA TYR A 50 -9.32 3.13 -4.19
C TYR A 50 -7.94 2.93 -3.55
N ILE A 51 -6.98 3.78 -3.91
CA ILE A 51 -5.67 3.87 -3.27
C ILE A 51 -5.45 5.32 -2.86
N THR A 52 -4.99 5.55 -1.62
CA THR A 52 -4.57 6.85 -1.13
C THR A 52 -3.13 6.78 -0.63
N ILE A 53 -2.42 7.90 -0.65
CA ILE A 53 -1.03 8.03 -0.22
C ILE A 53 -0.88 8.87 1.06
N TYR A 54 -1.97 9.19 1.69
CA TYR A 54 -2.03 9.90 2.97
C TYR A 54 -3.19 9.34 3.79
N PRO A 55 -3.11 9.41 5.12
CA PRO A 55 -4.22 8.93 5.94
C PRO A 55 -5.48 9.74 5.62
N PRO A 56 -6.65 9.11 5.57
CA PRO A 56 -7.90 9.85 5.55
C PRO A 56 -7.91 10.74 6.79
N VAL A 57 -7.96 12.03 6.56
CA VAL A 57 -8.02 13.02 7.64
C VAL A 57 -9.34 12.83 8.40
N GLU A 58 -9.26 12.98 9.71
CA GLU A 58 -10.29 12.73 10.71
C GLU A 58 -11.72 13.11 10.32
N ASP A 59 -12.65 12.40 10.89
CA ASP A 59 -14.10 12.65 11.02
C ASP A 59 -14.89 12.80 9.71
N GLY A 60 -14.44 13.56 8.76
CA GLY A 60 -15.15 13.73 7.48
C GLY A 60 -14.69 12.77 6.38
N ALA A 61 -13.46 12.26 6.48
CA ALA A 61 -12.87 11.48 5.39
C ALA A 61 -13.31 10.01 5.40
N ILE A 62 -13.58 9.44 6.56
CA ILE A 62 -14.16 8.09 6.66
C ILE A 62 -15.59 8.10 6.13
N GLU A 63 -16.36 9.14 6.42
CA GLU A 63 -17.69 9.33 5.89
C GLU A 63 -17.70 9.70 4.40
N GLN A 64 -16.67 10.39 3.91
CA GLN A 64 -16.47 10.75 2.51
C GLN A 64 -15.83 9.64 1.68
N HIS A 65 -15.30 8.61 2.31
CA HIS A 65 -14.73 7.47 1.62
C HIS A 65 -15.86 6.51 1.22
N ASN A 66 -16.46 6.78 0.06
CA ASN A 66 -17.58 5.99 -0.48
C ASN A 66 -17.15 4.60 -0.99
N ARG A 67 -15.92 4.16 -0.74
CA ARG A 67 -15.42 2.87 -1.19
C ARG A 67 -15.52 1.85 -0.09
N ASN A 68 -16.09 0.69 -0.40
CA ASN A 68 -16.17 -0.43 0.53
C ASN A 68 -14.78 -0.99 0.84
N THR A 69 -13.92 -1.02 -0.17
CA THR A 69 -12.54 -1.52 -0.06
C THR A 69 -11.58 -0.48 -0.59
N TYR A 70 -10.51 -0.22 0.14
CA TYR A 70 -9.44 0.69 -0.29
C TYR A 70 -8.10 0.35 0.35
N ALA A 71 -7.03 0.90 -0.19
CA ALA A 71 -5.69 0.77 0.34
C ALA A 71 -5.08 2.14 0.62
N ILE A 72 -4.22 2.21 1.65
CA ILE A 72 -3.48 3.41 2.02
C ILE A 72 -2.00 3.08 2.04
N ILE A 73 -1.18 3.86 1.35
CA ILE A 73 0.26 3.70 1.32
C ILE A 73 0.90 4.85 2.09
N LEU A 74 1.58 4.54 3.19
CA LEU A 74 2.19 5.53 4.06
C LEU A 74 3.66 5.23 4.32
N LEU A 75 4.50 6.25 4.26
CA LEU A 75 5.83 6.22 4.84
C LEU A 75 5.73 6.63 6.30
N ASP A 76 6.11 5.74 7.22
CA ASP A 76 6.02 5.98 8.66
C ASP A 76 7.27 6.59 9.25
N SER A 77 8.42 6.14 8.79
CA SER A 77 9.70 6.53 9.35
C SER A 77 10.77 6.69 8.28
N ILE A 78 11.43 7.82 8.35
CA ILE A 78 12.63 8.10 7.59
C ILE A 78 13.74 8.33 8.60
N SER A 79 14.59 7.33 8.77
CA SER A 79 15.73 7.41 9.69
C SER A 79 16.95 7.95 8.95
N THR A 80 17.49 9.04 9.46
CA THR A 80 18.75 9.59 9.01
C THR A 80 19.82 9.20 10.01
N ALA A 81 20.46 8.04 9.82
CA ALA A 81 21.54 7.61 10.66
C ALA A 81 22.70 8.63 10.66
N ASP A 82 23.50 8.63 11.73
CA ASP A 82 24.64 9.56 11.91
C ASP A 82 25.76 9.38 10.88
N SER A 83 25.80 8.26 10.18
CA SER A 83 26.69 8.07 9.04
C SER A 83 26.09 8.69 7.77
N ASP A 84 26.91 9.44 7.05
CA ASP A 84 26.52 10.22 5.87
C ASP A 84 25.89 9.45 4.71
N ALA A 85 25.76 8.14 4.80
CA ALA A 85 25.45 7.27 3.69
C ALA A 85 24.04 6.68 3.68
N ASN A 86 23.40 6.49 4.83
CA ASN A 86 22.21 5.63 4.89
C ASN A 86 20.99 6.36 5.42
N ILE A 87 19.93 6.36 4.61
CA ILE A 87 18.58 6.74 5.04
C ILE A 87 17.77 5.46 5.11
N GLY A 88 17.36 5.07 6.32
CA GLY A 88 16.42 3.98 6.51
C GLY A 88 15.01 4.47 6.25
N VAL A 89 14.27 3.75 5.44
CA VAL A 89 12.86 4.07 5.15
C VAL A 89 12.00 2.88 5.51
N SER A 90 10.97 3.12 6.28
CA SER A 90 9.93 2.14 6.58
C SER A 90 8.55 2.74 6.33
N GLY A 91 7.60 1.88 6.05
CA GLY A 91 6.23 2.31 5.83
C GLY A 91 5.24 1.18 6.05
N ASN A 92 3.99 1.51 5.85
CA ASN A 92 2.89 0.58 5.94
C ASN A 92 1.95 0.73 4.75
N ILE A 93 1.40 -0.40 4.33
CA ILE A 93 0.27 -0.45 3.44
C ILE A 93 -0.91 -0.97 4.27
N TYR A 94 -1.95 -0.16 4.38
CA TYR A 94 -3.19 -0.56 5.00
C TYR A 94 -4.16 -0.98 3.91
N ILE A 95 -4.69 -2.18 4.03
CA ILE A 95 -5.80 -2.65 3.21
C ILE A 95 -7.01 -2.81 4.10
N THR A 96 -8.15 -2.30 3.67
CA THR A 96 -9.34 -2.25 4.50
C THR A 96 -10.59 -2.48 3.67
N THR A 97 -11.57 -3.14 4.27
CA THR A 97 -12.88 -3.35 3.66
C THR A 97 -13.99 -3.26 4.71
N ASP A 98 -15.19 -2.93 4.25
CA ASP A 98 -16.40 -3.08 5.05
C ASP A 98 -16.60 -4.55 5.43
N VAL A 99 -17.04 -4.82 6.66
CA VAL A 99 -17.19 -6.21 7.16
C VAL A 99 -18.16 -7.05 6.32
N ASN A 100 -19.10 -6.40 5.64
CA ASN A 100 -20.06 -7.09 4.76
C ASN A 100 -19.43 -7.55 3.43
N HIS A 101 -18.23 -7.07 3.08
CA HIS A 101 -17.52 -7.41 1.84
C HIS A 101 -16.31 -8.32 2.07
N ILE A 102 -16.07 -8.77 3.30
CA ILE A 102 -14.90 -9.61 3.62
C ILE A 102 -15.02 -11.00 2.98
N LEU A 103 -16.19 -11.61 3.07
CA LEU A 103 -16.39 -12.99 2.64
C LEU A 103 -16.56 -13.08 1.12
N LEU A 104 -15.69 -13.84 0.50
CA LEU A 104 -15.74 -14.22 -0.92
C LEU A 104 -16.32 -15.62 -1.08
N THR A 105 -16.60 -16.01 -2.34
CA THR A 105 -16.96 -17.38 -2.68
C THR A 105 -15.90 -18.38 -2.22
N GLU A 106 -16.28 -19.62 -1.99
CA GLU A 106 -15.38 -20.70 -1.54
C GLU A 106 -14.74 -20.44 -0.16
N ASN A 107 -15.44 -19.70 0.70
CA ASN A 107 -14.98 -19.33 2.04
C ASN A 107 -13.61 -18.59 2.07
N ARG A 108 -13.30 -17.87 1.01
CA ARG A 108 -12.10 -17.03 0.96
C ARG A 108 -12.35 -15.68 1.64
N ASN A 109 -11.28 -15.07 2.11
CA ASN A 109 -11.30 -13.77 2.77
C ASN A 109 -10.66 -12.72 1.86
N ARG A 110 -11.42 -11.69 1.50
CA ARG A 110 -10.97 -10.60 0.62
C ARG A 110 -9.66 -9.97 1.09
N LEU A 111 -9.56 -9.66 2.37
CA LEU A 111 -8.37 -9.00 2.92
C LEU A 111 -7.13 -9.90 2.88
N LEU A 112 -7.28 -11.18 3.16
CA LEU A 112 -6.17 -12.13 3.07
C LEU A 112 -5.72 -12.36 1.62
N GLU A 113 -6.66 -12.42 0.70
CA GLU A 113 -6.35 -12.48 -0.74
C GLU A 113 -5.61 -11.21 -1.19
N MET A 114 -6.06 -10.05 -0.75
CA MET A 114 -5.36 -8.79 -1.05
C MET A 114 -3.96 -8.74 -0.42
N ALA A 115 -3.82 -9.18 0.81
CA ALA A 115 -2.51 -9.21 1.49
C ALA A 115 -1.54 -10.14 0.76
N ASP A 116 -2.00 -11.28 0.28
CA ASP A 116 -1.20 -12.20 -0.52
C ASP A 116 -0.74 -11.55 -1.84
N GLU A 117 -1.65 -10.86 -2.53
CA GLU A 117 -1.30 -10.14 -3.76
C GLU A 117 -0.29 -9.00 -3.51
N VAL A 118 -0.43 -8.28 -2.40
CA VAL A 118 0.56 -7.26 -2.00
C VAL A 118 1.92 -7.91 -1.76
N LEU A 119 1.97 -9.01 -1.02
CA LEU A 119 3.19 -9.74 -0.73
C LEU A 119 3.87 -10.21 -2.02
N GLN A 120 3.13 -10.84 -2.91
CA GLN A 120 3.67 -11.34 -4.18
C GLN A 120 4.15 -10.23 -5.11
N THR A 121 3.49 -9.08 -5.09
CA THR A 121 3.83 -7.95 -5.95
C THR A 121 5.02 -7.16 -5.44
N LEU A 122 5.11 -6.95 -4.12
CA LEU A 122 6.03 -5.98 -3.53
C LEU A 122 7.24 -6.60 -2.86
N ASP A 123 7.14 -7.80 -2.29
CA ASP A 123 8.29 -8.38 -1.59
C ASP A 123 9.44 -8.65 -2.56
N ASN A 124 10.60 -8.12 -2.23
CA ASN A 124 11.80 -8.10 -3.09
C ASN A 124 11.65 -7.32 -4.41
N ALA A 125 10.62 -6.50 -4.57
CA ALA A 125 10.49 -5.63 -5.73
C ALA A 125 11.52 -4.49 -5.67
N LYS A 126 12.10 -4.16 -6.82
CA LYS A 126 13.06 -3.08 -6.94
C LYS A 126 12.36 -1.79 -7.37
N LEU A 127 12.49 -0.77 -6.54
CA LEU A 127 12.05 0.58 -6.87
C LEU A 127 13.17 1.34 -7.57
N THR A 128 12.81 2.14 -8.56
CA THR A 128 13.78 3.01 -9.25
C THR A 128 14.34 4.10 -8.34
N SER A 129 13.54 4.55 -7.39
CA SER A 129 13.89 5.71 -6.55
C SER A 129 14.54 5.35 -5.21
N ALA A 130 14.38 4.14 -4.70
CA ALA A 130 14.76 3.87 -3.31
C ALA A 130 15.16 2.42 -3.00
N GLY A 131 15.45 1.61 -4.00
CA GLY A 131 15.97 0.26 -3.80
C GLY A 131 14.89 -0.82 -3.65
N GLU A 132 15.20 -1.86 -2.90
CA GLU A 132 14.37 -3.05 -2.81
C GLU A 132 13.43 -3.00 -1.61
N ILE A 133 12.19 -3.37 -1.82
CA ILE A 133 11.18 -3.46 -0.75
C ILE A 133 11.28 -4.82 -0.08
N HIS A 134 11.24 -4.82 1.25
CA HIS A 134 11.10 -6.02 2.05
C HIS A 134 9.83 -5.93 2.89
N ILE A 135 8.94 -6.89 2.72
CA ILE A 135 7.75 -7.02 3.56
C ILE A 135 8.16 -7.73 4.86
N ASN A 136 7.98 -7.06 5.98
CA ASN A 136 8.46 -7.57 7.27
C ASN A 136 7.36 -8.22 8.10
N HIS A 137 6.14 -7.69 8.01
CA HIS A 137 5.07 -8.10 8.90
C HIS A 137 3.71 -7.78 8.30
N ILE A 138 2.77 -8.70 8.50
CA ILE A 138 1.36 -8.52 8.14
C ILE A 138 0.55 -8.77 9.41
N SER A 139 -0.21 -7.78 9.85
CA SER A 139 -1.01 -7.88 11.07
C SER A 139 -2.43 -7.39 10.85
N HIS A 140 -3.36 -8.06 11.49
CA HIS A 140 -4.75 -7.62 11.52
C HIS A 140 -4.87 -6.30 12.28
N THR A 141 -5.68 -5.39 11.75
CA THR A 141 -6.04 -4.15 12.43
C THR A 141 -7.54 -3.91 12.35
N MET A 142 -8.15 -3.57 13.46
CA MET A 142 -9.54 -3.11 13.47
C MET A 142 -9.53 -1.58 13.35
N ILE A 143 -10.20 -1.09 12.31
CA ILE A 143 -10.30 0.35 12.06
C ILE A 143 -11.56 0.90 12.72
N THR A 144 -12.68 0.22 12.55
CA THR A 144 -13.96 0.53 13.22
C THR A 144 -14.75 -0.75 13.44
N THR A 145 -15.89 -0.66 14.12
CA THR A 145 -16.83 -1.80 14.29
C THR A 145 -17.32 -2.37 12.96
N PHE A 146 -17.36 -1.54 11.91
CA PHE A 146 -17.90 -1.92 10.60
C PHE A 146 -16.80 -2.14 9.56
N ARG A 147 -15.54 -1.91 9.92
CA ARG A 147 -14.43 -1.97 8.99
C ARG A 147 -13.25 -2.70 9.59
N ALA A 148 -12.81 -3.71 8.88
CA ALA A 148 -11.62 -4.49 9.21
C ALA A 148 -10.49 -4.20 8.22
N GLY A 149 -9.27 -4.53 8.60
CA GLY A 149 -8.12 -4.35 7.73
C GLY A 149 -6.90 -5.14 8.15
N TYR A 150 -5.89 -5.08 7.31
CA TYR A 150 -4.54 -5.55 7.59
C TYR A 150 -3.55 -4.42 7.38
N ARG A 151 -2.54 -4.39 8.23
CA ARG A 151 -1.37 -3.55 8.10
C ARG A 151 -0.21 -4.39 7.58
N ILE A 152 0.36 -3.98 6.49
CA ILE A 152 1.50 -4.63 5.84
C ILE A 152 2.69 -3.71 6.00
N SER A 153 3.64 -4.08 6.85
CA SER A 153 4.82 -3.28 7.15
C SER A 153 5.96 -3.63 6.21
N PHE A 154 6.63 -2.61 5.69
CA PHE A 154 7.76 -2.78 4.80
C PHE A 154 8.95 -1.91 5.19
N THR A 155 10.11 -2.31 4.75
CA THR A 155 11.34 -1.51 4.78
C THR A 155 11.96 -1.48 3.39
N LEU A 156 12.72 -0.42 3.14
CA LEU A 156 13.53 -0.30 1.94
C LEU A 156 14.99 -0.59 2.28
N SER A 157 15.67 -1.32 1.40
CA SER A 157 17.07 -1.63 1.59
C SER A 157 17.94 -0.39 1.45
N ASP A 158 18.84 -0.18 2.39
CA ASP A 158 19.72 1.00 2.45
C ASP A 158 20.68 1.15 1.28
N GLN A 159 20.88 0.09 0.50
CA GLN A 159 21.98 0.00 -0.46
C GLN A 159 21.79 0.84 -1.72
N GLN A 160 20.63 1.42 -1.94
CA GLN A 160 20.34 2.12 -3.19
C GLN A 160 19.76 3.52 -3.02
N ILE A 161 19.69 4.03 -1.81
CA ILE A 161 19.57 5.48 -1.62
C ILE A 161 20.96 6.05 -1.89
N GLU A 162 21.46 5.69 -3.08
CA GLU A 162 22.74 6.14 -3.53
C GLU A 162 22.78 7.65 -3.58
N ARG A 163 23.89 8.16 -3.11
CA ARG A 163 24.41 9.48 -3.32
C ARG A 163 23.94 10.01 -4.65
N ALA A 164 23.12 11.05 -4.65
CA ALA A 164 23.09 11.93 -5.78
C ALA A 164 24.55 12.38 -5.94
N GLU A 165 25.25 11.81 -6.88
CA GLU A 165 26.56 12.32 -7.26
C GLU A 165 26.40 13.79 -7.60
N ILE A 166 27.22 14.54 -6.96
CA ILE A 166 27.37 15.97 -7.14
C ILE A 166 27.82 16.24 -8.57
#